data_42e2d1a0188a31d3cec06131d26422a6
#
_entry.id   42e2d1a0188a31d3cec06131d26422a6
#
_cell.length_a   1.000
_cell.length_b   1.000
_cell.length_c   1.000
_cell.angle_alpha   90.00
_cell.angle_beta   90.00
_cell.angle_gamma   90.00
#
_symmetry.space_group_name_H-M   'P 1'
#
loop_
_entity.id
_entity.type
_entity.pdbx_description
1 polymer ?
#
loop_
_entity_poly.entity_id
_entity_poly.type
_entity_poly.pdbx_seq_one_letter_code
_entity_poly.pdbx_strand_id
1 'polypeptide(L)'
;MRSKTKLYMVWIIIGVLLGVLGYGVWRNRLSHDEGESGGLPFMQRKESLYVWYNDASMTDYINSAALVYGDENGVRVIPHLVSESEYLEAINHATLHTAHVPDVFLLSNDSLEKAYLAGLASEVNDVMEIVNTEYFPKVALDAVTYKEKLIGYPVYYETVALLYNETYLKEWAVQQAQNEAAAAQVAYDEATIKARSEDYRKVAVPKTIDDILNLANTFDPPETVEAIFKWDVSDIFYNYYFTGNYLLAGGDTGDDKTILHINTPEAAACLEVYKNLNQFFYIESDTVTYESVLQDFIDGKLVFTIATTDAAAQLAAAKEEGSFPYEYAAALMPDPGPELKGRSLSVTGVAVVNGYSEHKELANKFAAYLAGEYAGNLYNRAGKCPVNYNVIQTEPLLDVFYREYERSISLPKMMETSNFWMQLEILFSKVWNGADVATVLAQLEEQLRTQLE
;
A
#
# COMPACT_ATOMS: atom_id res chain seq x y z
N MET A 1 -19.90 -69.43 10.40
CA MET A 1 -19.07 -69.49 9.17
C MET A 1 -18.77 -68.14 8.51
N ARG A 2 -19.51 -67.04 8.77
CA ARG A 2 -19.28 -65.71 8.12
C ARG A 2 -18.07 -64.89 8.61
N SER A 3 -17.46 -65.24 9.74
CA SER A 3 -16.31 -64.48 10.28
C SER A 3 -14.96 -64.89 9.69
N LYS A 4 -14.75 -66.17 9.39
CA LYS A 4 -13.47 -66.64 8.84
C LYS A 4 -13.24 -66.22 7.39
N THR A 5 -14.30 -66.11 6.59
CA THR A 5 -14.22 -65.67 5.19
C THR A 5 -13.81 -64.18 5.06
N LYS A 6 -14.25 -63.31 5.96
CA LYS A 6 -13.83 -61.91 6.01
C LYS A 6 -12.35 -61.79 6.40
N LEU A 7 -11.86 -62.64 7.32
CA LEU A 7 -10.45 -62.61 7.71
C LEU A 7 -9.53 -63.06 6.55
N TYR A 8 -9.93 -64.09 5.79
CA TYR A 8 -9.17 -64.52 4.61
C TYR A 8 -9.16 -63.45 3.52
N MET A 9 -10.26 -62.72 3.32
CA MET A 9 -10.35 -61.61 2.33
C MET A 9 -9.39 -60.46 2.69
N VAL A 10 -9.29 -60.11 3.99
CA VAL A 10 -8.35 -59.08 4.45
C VAL A 10 -6.90 -59.51 4.22
N TRP A 11 -6.56 -60.81 4.52
CA TRP A 11 -5.21 -61.29 4.26
C TRP A 11 -4.84 -61.39 2.79
N ILE A 12 -5.82 -61.65 1.91
CA ILE A 12 -5.60 -61.66 0.46
C ILE A 12 -5.33 -60.22 -0.02
N ILE A 13 -6.10 -59.23 0.49
CA ILE A 13 -5.90 -57.80 0.13
C ILE A 13 -4.53 -57.31 0.58
N ILE A 14 -4.13 -57.67 1.82
CA ILE A 14 -2.79 -57.33 2.35
C ILE A 14 -1.70 -58.01 1.52
N GLY A 15 -1.88 -59.30 1.15
CA GLY A 15 -0.93 -60.01 0.29
C GLY A 15 -0.76 -59.42 -1.10
N VAL A 16 -1.86 -58.95 -1.71
CA VAL A 16 -1.84 -58.24 -2.99
C VAL A 16 -1.16 -56.88 -2.88
N LEU A 17 -1.45 -56.11 -1.80
CA LEU A 17 -0.76 -54.85 -1.54
C LEU A 17 0.73 -55.00 -1.30
N LEU A 18 1.15 -56.01 -0.55
CA LEU A 18 2.56 -56.31 -0.34
C LEU A 18 3.24 -56.83 -1.62
N GLY A 19 2.52 -57.58 -2.45
CA GLY A 19 2.98 -58.04 -3.76
C GLY A 19 3.22 -56.89 -4.74
N VAL A 20 2.30 -55.91 -4.79
CA VAL A 20 2.42 -54.69 -5.60
C VAL A 20 3.58 -53.83 -5.12
N LEU A 21 3.72 -53.65 -3.80
CA LEU A 21 4.85 -52.92 -3.20
C LEU A 21 6.18 -53.62 -3.46
N GLY A 22 6.25 -54.96 -3.30
CA GLY A 22 7.44 -55.78 -3.55
C GLY A 22 7.86 -55.78 -5.03
N TYR A 23 6.88 -55.83 -5.93
CA TYR A 23 7.11 -55.73 -7.36
C TYR A 23 7.60 -54.32 -7.75
N GLY A 24 7.05 -53.26 -7.15
CA GLY A 24 7.51 -51.88 -7.35
C GLY A 24 8.98 -51.69 -6.92
N VAL A 25 9.35 -52.21 -5.74
CA VAL A 25 10.74 -52.15 -5.22
C VAL A 25 11.69 -53.02 -6.06
N TRP A 26 11.26 -54.22 -6.51
CA TRP A 26 12.07 -55.07 -7.37
C TRP A 26 12.31 -54.48 -8.75
N ARG A 27 11.29 -53.91 -9.36
CA ARG A 27 11.38 -53.19 -10.64
C ARG A 27 12.30 -51.97 -10.55
N ASN A 28 12.25 -51.23 -9.44
CA ASN A 28 13.12 -50.08 -9.20
C ASN A 28 14.58 -50.47 -9.00
N ARG A 29 14.87 -51.70 -8.54
CA ARG A 29 16.24 -52.24 -8.43
C ARG A 29 16.81 -52.72 -9.77
N LEU A 30 15.96 -53.09 -10.72
CA LEU A 30 16.41 -53.55 -12.06
C LEU A 30 16.65 -52.39 -13.04
N SER A 31 16.18 -51.18 -12.71
CA SER A 31 16.38 -49.98 -13.53
C SER A 31 17.58 -49.12 -13.11
N HIS A 32 18.54 -49.70 -12.37
CA HIS A 32 19.75 -49.00 -11.94
C HIS A 32 20.90 -49.05 -12.98
N ASP A 33 20.58 -49.35 -14.23
CA ASP A 33 21.48 -49.09 -15.35
C ASP A 33 20.72 -48.27 -16.39
N GLU A 34 21.29 -47.07 -16.69
CA GLU A 34 20.82 -46.04 -17.61
C GLU A 34 19.72 -45.08 -17.08
N GLY A 35 20.15 -43.95 -16.61
CA GLY A 35 19.73 -42.55 -16.61
C GLY A 35 18.30 -42.15 -16.98
N GLU A 36 17.21 -42.79 -16.43
CA GLU A 36 15.87 -42.18 -16.38
C GLU A 36 15.14 -42.61 -15.09
N SER A 37 14.78 -41.66 -14.27
CA SER A 37 14.05 -41.86 -13.01
C SER A 37 12.60 -42.32 -13.28
N GLY A 38 12.39 -43.61 -13.44
CA GLY A 38 11.09 -44.24 -13.56
C GLY A 38 10.36 -44.35 -12.22
N GLY A 39 9.96 -43.23 -11.62
CA GLY A 39 8.99 -43.20 -10.51
C GLY A 39 7.58 -43.55 -10.99
N LEU A 40 6.77 -44.21 -10.13
CA LEU A 40 5.38 -44.47 -10.45
C LEU A 40 4.68 -43.11 -10.76
N PRO A 41 3.89 -43.01 -11.85
CA PRO A 41 3.31 -41.72 -12.31
C PRO A 41 2.48 -40.96 -11.27
N PHE A 42 2.03 -41.62 -10.22
CA PHE A 42 1.26 -41.03 -9.11
C PHE A 42 2.16 -40.64 -7.91
N MET A 43 3.48 -40.84 -7.99
CA MET A 43 4.46 -40.46 -6.96
C MET A 43 5.47 -39.40 -7.44
N GLN A 44 5.23 -38.71 -8.55
CA GLN A 44 6.00 -37.51 -8.82
C GLN A 44 5.75 -36.51 -7.70
N ARG A 45 6.76 -36.31 -6.87
CA ARG A 45 6.72 -35.31 -5.80
C ARG A 45 6.65 -33.96 -6.49
N LYS A 46 5.48 -33.32 -6.46
CA LYS A 46 5.34 -31.95 -6.94
C LYS A 46 6.42 -31.10 -6.25
N GLU A 47 7.11 -30.29 -7.01
CA GLU A 47 8.04 -29.30 -6.48
C GLU A 47 7.26 -28.37 -5.54
N SER A 48 7.85 -28.00 -4.41
CA SER A 48 7.16 -27.18 -3.40
C SER A 48 7.84 -25.83 -3.30
N LEU A 49 7.03 -24.76 -3.34
CA LEU A 49 7.43 -23.37 -3.21
C LEU A 49 6.85 -22.81 -1.92
N TYR A 50 7.67 -22.28 -1.02
CA TYR A 50 7.26 -21.68 0.24
C TYR A 50 7.13 -20.16 0.07
N VAL A 51 5.97 -19.62 0.46
CA VAL A 51 5.66 -18.18 0.33
C VAL A 51 5.32 -17.61 1.69
N TRP A 52 6.16 -16.69 2.18
CA TRP A 52 5.95 -16.06 3.47
C TRP A 52 5.40 -14.64 3.32
N TYR A 53 4.53 -14.25 4.24
CA TYR A 53 3.96 -12.89 4.33
C TYR A 53 3.62 -12.58 5.79
N ASN A 54 3.56 -11.30 6.15
CA ASN A 54 3.28 -10.83 7.51
C ASN A 54 2.00 -10.00 7.64
N ASP A 55 1.38 -9.61 6.54
CA ASP A 55 0.10 -8.91 6.53
C ASP A 55 -1.05 -9.92 6.44
N ALA A 56 -1.84 -10.04 7.52
CA ALA A 56 -2.97 -10.97 7.59
C ALA A 56 -4.06 -10.68 6.55
N SER A 57 -4.19 -9.43 6.09
CA SER A 57 -5.14 -9.05 5.03
C SER A 57 -4.83 -9.74 3.70
N MET A 58 -3.56 -10.07 3.44
CA MET A 58 -3.10 -10.76 2.24
C MET A 58 -3.44 -12.27 2.22
N THR A 59 -3.97 -12.83 3.31
CA THR A 59 -4.14 -14.29 3.47
C THR A 59 -5.02 -14.90 2.38
N ASP A 60 -6.19 -14.32 2.09
CA ASP A 60 -7.08 -14.87 1.06
C ASP A 60 -6.48 -14.74 -0.34
N TYR A 61 -5.82 -13.61 -0.62
CA TYR A 61 -5.14 -13.38 -1.90
C TYR A 61 -4.03 -14.40 -2.15
N ILE A 62 -3.11 -14.56 -1.20
CA ILE A 62 -1.95 -15.47 -1.34
C ILE A 62 -2.40 -16.93 -1.39
N ASN A 63 -3.36 -17.35 -0.53
CA ASN A 63 -3.88 -18.71 -0.56
C ASN A 63 -4.56 -19.04 -1.89
N SER A 64 -5.37 -18.13 -2.41
CA SER A 64 -6.03 -18.30 -3.69
C SER A 64 -5.05 -18.33 -4.86
N ALA A 65 -4.06 -17.40 -4.90
CA ALA A 65 -3.01 -17.40 -5.89
C ALA A 65 -2.20 -18.72 -5.87
N ALA A 66 -1.87 -19.21 -4.66
CA ALA A 66 -1.14 -20.46 -4.47
C ALA A 66 -1.89 -21.67 -5.03
N LEU A 67 -3.21 -21.73 -4.84
CA LEU A 67 -4.04 -22.82 -5.37
C LEU A 67 -4.12 -22.77 -6.90
N VAL A 68 -4.46 -21.62 -7.48
CA VAL A 68 -4.62 -21.47 -8.93
C VAL A 68 -3.30 -21.73 -9.63
N TYR A 69 -2.22 -21.04 -9.21
CA TYR A 69 -0.90 -21.22 -9.80
C TYR A 69 -0.40 -22.67 -9.67
N GLY A 70 -0.63 -23.29 -8.50
CA GLY A 70 -0.22 -24.66 -8.23
C GLY A 70 -0.91 -25.69 -9.12
N ASP A 71 -2.18 -25.49 -9.41
CA ASP A 71 -2.95 -26.38 -10.30
C ASP A 71 -2.53 -26.20 -11.77
N GLU A 72 -2.32 -24.97 -12.20
CA GLU A 72 -1.94 -24.66 -13.60
C GLU A 72 -0.51 -25.09 -13.94
N ASN A 73 0.42 -24.97 -12.98
CA ASN A 73 1.85 -25.22 -13.18
C ASN A 73 2.33 -26.56 -12.62
N GLY A 74 1.45 -27.35 -12.00
CA GLY A 74 1.81 -28.68 -11.47
C GLY A 74 2.74 -28.63 -10.24
N VAL A 75 2.82 -27.50 -9.55
CA VAL A 75 3.64 -27.26 -8.35
C VAL A 75 2.78 -27.21 -7.09
N ARG A 76 3.41 -27.25 -5.93
CA ARG A 76 2.75 -27.06 -4.65
C ARG A 76 3.23 -25.76 -4.02
N VAL A 77 2.42 -24.71 -4.06
CA VAL A 77 2.73 -23.46 -3.35
C VAL A 77 2.18 -23.54 -1.93
N ILE A 78 3.00 -23.19 -0.94
CA ILE A 78 2.71 -23.33 0.50
C ILE A 78 2.84 -21.95 1.15
N PRO A 79 1.71 -21.23 1.31
CA PRO A 79 1.68 -19.96 2.02
C PRO A 79 1.92 -20.12 3.52
N HIS A 80 2.60 -19.15 4.12
CA HIS A 80 2.88 -19.11 5.54
C HIS A 80 2.79 -17.66 6.07
N LEU A 81 1.78 -17.40 6.91
CA LEU A 81 1.65 -16.13 7.63
C LEU A 81 2.58 -16.13 8.85
N VAL A 82 3.44 -15.12 8.93
CA VAL A 82 4.38 -14.92 10.04
C VAL A 82 3.97 -13.67 10.81
N SER A 83 3.60 -13.84 12.06
CA SER A 83 3.12 -12.73 12.92
C SER A 83 4.22 -12.16 13.82
N GLU A 84 5.49 -12.39 13.50
CA GLU A 84 6.61 -11.91 14.30
C GLU A 84 6.92 -10.45 13.97
N SER A 85 7.18 -9.65 14.99
CA SER A 85 7.57 -8.23 14.84
C SER A 85 8.91 -8.05 14.12
N GLU A 86 9.81 -9.05 14.19
CA GLU A 86 11.10 -9.07 13.53
C GLU A 86 11.07 -10.00 12.31
N TYR A 87 10.23 -9.67 11.33
CA TYR A 87 9.93 -10.52 10.20
C TYR A 87 11.16 -10.90 9.35
N LEU A 88 12.05 -9.95 9.04
CA LEU A 88 13.28 -10.24 8.30
C LEU A 88 14.25 -11.14 9.09
N GLU A 89 14.32 -11.00 10.39
CA GLU A 89 15.09 -11.86 11.28
C GLU A 89 14.52 -13.28 11.29
N ALA A 90 13.19 -13.43 11.30
CA ALA A 90 12.53 -14.74 11.17
C ALA A 90 12.87 -15.42 9.84
N ILE A 91 12.82 -14.68 8.72
CA ILE A 91 13.23 -15.18 7.39
C ILE A 91 14.70 -15.60 7.40
N ASN A 92 15.59 -14.76 7.92
CA ASN A 92 17.02 -15.07 8.01
C ASN A 92 17.28 -16.32 8.86
N HIS A 93 16.64 -16.43 10.00
CA HIS A 93 16.75 -17.62 10.86
C HIS A 93 16.25 -18.88 10.15
N ALA A 94 15.07 -18.83 9.51
CA ALA A 94 14.53 -19.94 8.75
C ALA A 94 15.47 -20.36 7.60
N THR A 95 16.03 -19.39 6.88
CA THR A 95 16.96 -19.60 5.77
C THR A 95 18.21 -20.37 6.20
N LEU A 96 18.71 -20.10 7.41
CA LEU A 96 19.96 -20.73 7.91
C LEU A 96 19.73 -22.05 8.67
N HIS A 97 18.53 -22.31 9.19
CA HIS A 97 18.31 -23.36 10.18
C HIS A 97 17.16 -24.32 9.88
N THR A 98 16.37 -24.10 8.83
CA THR A 98 15.22 -24.96 8.52
C THR A 98 15.27 -25.56 7.12
N ALA A 99 14.52 -26.67 6.92
CA ALA A 99 14.34 -27.29 5.61
C ALA A 99 13.23 -26.62 4.78
N HIS A 100 12.50 -25.65 5.36
CA HIS A 100 11.37 -24.95 4.73
C HIS A 100 11.68 -23.47 4.64
N VAL A 101 12.75 -23.18 3.89
CA VAL A 101 13.17 -21.82 3.56
C VAL A 101 12.10 -21.13 2.72
N PRO A 102 11.69 -19.90 3.02
CA PRO A 102 10.81 -19.18 2.11
C PRO A 102 11.52 -18.95 0.76
N ASP A 103 10.88 -19.34 -0.33
CA ASP A 103 11.35 -19.08 -1.69
C ASP A 103 10.98 -17.68 -2.16
N VAL A 104 9.76 -17.26 -1.78
CA VAL A 104 9.23 -15.92 -1.99
C VAL A 104 8.74 -15.37 -0.65
N PHE A 105 8.97 -14.10 -0.40
CA PHE A 105 8.38 -13.42 0.74
C PHE A 105 7.93 -12.00 0.38
N LEU A 106 6.89 -11.52 1.07
CA LEU A 106 6.36 -10.19 0.87
C LEU A 106 6.88 -9.25 1.96
N LEU A 107 7.26 -8.04 1.58
CA LEU A 107 7.65 -6.99 2.51
C LEU A 107 7.38 -5.60 1.90
N SER A 108 7.51 -4.55 2.71
CA SER A 108 7.46 -3.16 2.25
C SER A 108 8.81 -2.70 1.66
N ASN A 109 8.77 -1.77 0.72
CA ASN A 109 9.94 -1.29 -0.01
C ASN A 109 11.04 -0.69 0.87
N ASP A 110 10.73 -0.10 2.02
CA ASP A 110 11.68 0.48 2.98
C ASP A 110 12.63 -0.56 3.61
N SER A 111 12.24 -1.82 3.61
CA SER A 111 13.02 -2.94 4.15
C SER A 111 13.94 -3.62 3.11
N LEU A 112 13.91 -3.18 1.85
CA LEU A 112 14.60 -3.86 0.75
C LEU A 112 16.12 -3.81 0.84
N GLU A 113 16.73 -2.69 1.26
CA GLU A 113 18.19 -2.63 1.46
C GLU A 113 18.63 -3.65 2.50
N LYS A 114 17.95 -3.71 3.65
CA LYS A 114 18.25 -4.65 4.73
C LYS A 114 18.16 -6.10 4.22
N ALA A 115 17.10 -6.42 3.47
CA ALA A 115 16.93 -7.74 2.87
C ALA A 115 18.04 -8.08 1.85
N TYR A 116 18.42 -7.12 0.99
CA TYR A 116 19.46 -7.30 -0.01
C TYR A 116 20.86 -7.48 0.62
N LEU A 117 21.22 -6.63 1.57
CA LEU A 117 22.52 -6.71 2.25
C LEU A 117 22.66 -7.98 3.09
N ALA A 118 21.56 -8.52 3.63
CA ALA A 118 21.54 -9.82 4.30
C ALA A 118 21.60 -11.01 3.32
N GLY A 119 21.60 -10.77 2.00
CA GLY A 119 21.55 -11.82 0.98
C GLY A 119 20.19 -12.50 0.85
N LEU A 120 19.18 -12.02 1.57
CA LEU A 120 17.81 -12.56 1.52
C LEU A 120 17.07 -12.13 0.24
N ALA A 121 17.31 -10.93 -0.28
CA ALA A 121 16.75 -10.50 -1.56
C ALA A 121 17.73 -10.76 -2.70
N SER A 122 17.30 -11.45 -3.75
CA SER A 122 18.07 -11.63 -4.98
C SER A 122 17.66 -10.60 -6.04
N GLU A 123 18.56 -10.33 -6.96
CA GLU A 123 18.22 -9.60 -8.18
C GLU A 123 17.12 -10.34 -8.96
N VAL A 124 16.15 -9.61 -9.46
CA VAL A 124 15.01 -10.15 -10.20
C VAL A 124 15.49 -10.79 -11.51
N ASN A 125 15.09 -12.02 -11.73
CA ASN A 125 15.18 -12.67 -13.05
C ASN A 125 13.80 -12.58 -13.72
N ASP A 126 13.54 -11.47 -14.39
CA ASP A 126 12.22 -11.15 -14.97
C ASP A 126 11.95 -11.92 -16.25
N VAL A 127 11.79 -13.24 -16.11
CA VAL A 127 11.51 -14.15 -17.23
C VAL A 127 10.15 -13.89 -17.90
N MET A 128 9.28 -13.14 -17.24
CA MET A 128 7.96 -12.72 -17.76
C MET A 128 8.00 -11.35 -18.42
N GLU A 129 9.13 -10.66 -18.33
CA GLU A 129 9.34 -9.30 -18.88
C GLU A 129 8.30 -8.27 -18.43
N ILE A 130 7.81 -8.39 -17.19
CA ILE A 130 6.76 -7.49 -16.66
C ILE A 130 7.33 -6.32 -15.86
N VAL A 131 8.57 -6.37 -15.34
CA VAL A 131 9.12 -5.32 -14.46
C VAL A 131 9.65 -4.15 -15.29
N ASN A 132 8.74 -3.42 -15.90
CA ASN A 132 9.04 -2.28 -16.78
C ASN A 132 7.90 -1.25 -16.76
N THR A 133 8.10 -0.13 -17.47
CA THR A 133 7.14 1.00 -17.51
C THR A 133 5.87 0.73 -18.33
N GLU A 134 5.74 -0.42 -19.01
CA GLU A 134 4.49 -0.81 -19.66
C GLU A 134 3.50 -1.42 -18.66
N TYR A 135 4.03 -1.95 -17.54
CA TYR A 135 3.23 -2.58 -16.50
C TYR A 135 3.13 -1.74 -15.22
N PHE A 136 4.16 -0.97 -14.88
CA PHE A 136 4.27 -0.31 -13.58
C PHE A 136 4.68 1.16 -13.70
N PRO A 137 4.14 2.05 -12.85
CA PRO A 137 4.58 3.44 -12.80
C PRO A 137 6.03 3.57 -12.29
N LYS A 138 6.67 4.69 -12.64
CA LYS A 138 8.06 4.95 -12.25
C LYS A 138 8.27 4.80 -10.73
N VAL A 139 7.36 5.32 -9.90
CA VAL A 139 7.46 5.25 -8.43
C VAL A 139 7.52 3.80 -7.93
N ALA A 140 6.80 2.88 -8.57
CA ALA A 140 6.84 1.47 -8.22
C ALA A 140 8.18 0.82 -8.59
N LEU A 141 8.70 1.14 -9.79
CA LEU A 141 10.00 0.65 -10.24
C LEU A 141 11.14 1.22 -9.36
N ASP A 142 11.08 2.50 -9.02
CA ASP A 142 12.00 3.12 -8.08
C ASP A 142 11.94 2.45 -6.70
N ALA A 143 10.71 2.12 -6.23
CA ALA A 143 10.51 1.44 -4.96
C ALA A 143 11.18 0.06 -4.88
N VAL A 144 11.24 -0.69 -5.98
CA VAL A 144 11.87 -2.03 -6.04
C VAL A 144 13.30 -2.02 -6.57
N THR A 145 13.85 -0.83 -6.87
CA THR A 145 15.24 -0.68 -7.33
C THR A 145 16.16 -0.38 -6.14
N TYR A 146 17.29 -1.08 -6.06
CA TYR A 146 18.38 -0.81 -5.13
C TYR A 146 19.71 -0.83 -5.87
N LYS A 147 20.45 0.29 -5.84
CA LYS A 147 21.74 0.46 -6.55
C LYS A 147 21.66 -0.03 -8.01
N GLU A 148 20.70 0.53 -8.74
CA GLU A 148 20.42 0.21 -10.16
C GLU A 148 19.95 -1.22 -10.45
N LYS A 149 19.68 -2.05 -9.43
CA LYS A 149 19.21 -3.41 -9.56
C LYS A 149 17.74 -3.52 -9.14
N LEU A 150 16.96 -4.23 -9.93
CA LEU A 150 15.62 -4.64 -9.54
C LEU A 150 15.72 -5.82 -8.57
N ILE A 151 15.18 -5.68 -7.36
CA ILE A 151 15.31 -6.66 -6.29
C ILE A 151 13.96 -7.19 -5.77
N GLY A 152 12.89 -6.93 -6.50
CA GLY A 152 11.56 -7.46 -6.19
C GLY A 152 10.53 -7.08 -7.24
N TYR A 153 9.34 -7.64 -7.10
CA TYR A 153 8.17 -7.39 -7.95
C TYR A 153 7.18 -6.53 -7.19
N PRO A 154 6.78 -5.34 -7.68
CA PRO A 154 5.83 -4.48 -7.01
C PRO A 154 4.42 -5.09 -7.10
N VAL A 155 3.77 -5.35 -5.97
CA VAL A 155 2.47 -6.05 -5.91
C VAL A 155 1.33 -5.09 -5.63
N TYR A 156 1.42 -4.33 -4.54
CA TYR A 156 0.40 -3.37 -4.12
C TYR A 156 1.00 -2.07 -3.65
N TYR A 157 0.17 -1.04 -3.56
CA TYR A 157 0.58 0.25 -3.00
C TYR A 157 -0.40 0.72 -1.93
N GLU A 158 0.10 1.58 -1.06
CA GLU A 158 -0.67 2.41 -0.12
C GLU A 158 -0.23 3.86 -0.27
N THR A 159 -1.19 4.76 -0.28
CA THR A 159 -0.99 6.21 -0.30
C THR A 159 -2.25 6.91 0.20
N VAL A 160 -2.21 8.23 0.30
CA VAL A 160 -3.33 9.04 0.76
C VAL A 160 -4.01 9.78 -0.39
N ALA A 161 -5.26 10.17 -0.21
CA ALA A 161 -5.98 11.11 -1.07
C ALA A 161 -6.89 12.00 -0.24
N LEU A 162 -7.31 13.13 -0.80
CA LEU A 162 -8.30 13.99 -0.19
C LEU A 162 -9.70 13.41 -0.45
N LEU A 163 -10.40 12.97 0.59
CA LEU A 163 -11.82 12.67 0.52
C LEU A 163 -12.65 13.93 0.76
N TYR A 164 -13.76 14.05 0.04
CA TYR A 164 -14.72 15.13 0.27
C TYR A 164 -16.17 14.68 0.18
N ASN A 165 -16.99 15.33 1.00
CA ASN A 165 -18.44 15.16 0.97
C ASN A 165 -19.02 16.03 -0.15
N GLU A 166 -19.39 15.38 -1.27
CA GLU A 166 -19.91 16.07 -2.45
C GLU A 166 -21.26 16.74 -2.18
N THR A 167 -22.06 16.19 -1.27
CA THR A 167 -23.33 16.80 -0.85
C THR A 167 -23.10 18.20 -0.26
N TYR A 168 -22.13 18.33 0.63
CA TYR A 168 -21.80 19.63 1.24
C TYR A 168 -21.15 20.60 0.26
N LEU A 169 -20.36 20.12 -0.69
CA LEU A 169 -19.82 20.99 -1.75
C LEU A 169 -20.93 21.50 -2.68
N LYS A 170 -21.98 20.73 -2.93
CA LYS A 170 -23.18 21.19 -3.66
C LYS A 170 -23.93 22.25 -2.87
N GLU A 171 -24.10 22.06 -1.56
CA GLU A 171 -24.73 23.04 -0.68
C GLU A 171 -23.94 24.36 -0.63
N TRP A 172 -22.60 24.27 -0.43
CA TRP A 172 -21.73 25.43 -0.49
C TRP A 172 -21.89 26.19 -1.82
N ALA A 173 -21.91 25.50 -2.96
CA ALA A 173 -22.04 26.12 -4.28
C ALA A 173 -23.36 26.87 -4.44
N VAL A 174 -24.47 26.35 -3.88
CA VAL A 174 -25.76 27.03 -3.85
C VAL A 174 -25.70 28.27 -2.96
N GLN A 175 -25.09 28.18 -1.79
CA GLN A 175 -24.90 29.34 -0.88
C GLN A 175 -24.07 30.43 -1.56
N GLN A 176 -22.99 30.08 -2.31
CA GLN A 176 -22.19 31.07 -3.04
C GLN A 176 -23.03 31.80 -4.11
N ALA A 177 -23.86 31.06 -4.87
CA ALA A 177 -24.75 31.66 -5.86
C ALA A 177 -25.77 32.61 -5.21
N GLN A 178 -26.30 32.27 -4.03
CA GLN A 178 -27.21 33.14 -3.26
C GLN A 178 -26.48 34.37 -2.72
N ASN A 179 -25.29 34.22 -2.19
CA ASN A 179 -24.44 35.30 -1.70
C ASN A 179 -24.07 36.30 -2.82
N GLU A 180 -23.78 35.78 -4.03
CA GLU A 180 -23.54 36.60 -5.23
C GLU A 180 -24.77 37.46 -5.55
N ALA A 181 -25.97 36.84 -5.56
CA ALA A 181 -27.22 37.56 -5.80
C ALA A 181 -27.45 38.66 -4.75
N ALA A 182 -27.25 38.35 -3.46
CA ALA A 182 -27.38 39.30 -2.37
C ALA A 182 -26.38 40.45 -2.49
N ALA A 183 -25.11 40.17 -2.80
CA ALA A 183 -24.09 41.19 -2.97
C ALA A 183 -24.39 42.12 -4.18
N ALA A 184 -24.92 41.55 -5.25
CA ALA A 184 -25.33 42.28 -6.46
C ALA A 184 -26.67 43.02 -6.25
N GLN A 185 -27.38 42.80 -5.12
CA GLN A 185 -28.74 43.31 -4.85
C GLN A 185 -29.76 42.95 -5.95
N VAL A 186 -29.62 41.75 -6.52
CA VAL A 186 -30.48 41.19 -7.59
C VAL A 186 -31.15 39.92 -7.08
N ALA A 187 -32.46 39.78 -7.29
CA ALA A 187 -33.15 38.53 -7.04
C ALA A 187 -32.91 37.58 -8.22
N TYR A 188 -32.09 36.56 -8.02
CA TYR A 188 -31.95 35.48 -8.98
C TYR A 188 -33.16 34.52 -8.88
N ASP A 189 -33.69 34.11 -10.03
CA ASP A 189 -34.62 32.99 -10.05
C ASP A 189 -33.96 31.66 -9.80
N GLU A 190 -34.71 30.59 -9.60
CA GLU A 190 -34.20 29.25 -9.31
C GLU A 190 -33.31 28.75 -10.42
N ALA A 191 -33.63 29.02 -11.69
CA ALA A 191 -32.82 28.61 -12.85
C ALA A 191 -31.45 29.28 -12.83
N THR A 192 -31.39 30.58 -12.51
CA THR A 192 -30.14 31.35 -12.39
C THR A 192 -29.31 30.87 -11.21
N ILE A 193 -29.91 30.63 -10.05
CA ILE A 193 -29.21 30.06 -8.88
C ILE A 193 -28.60 28.70 -9.25
N LYS A 194 -29.37 27.83 -9.91
CA LYS A 194 -28.87 26.52 -10.36
C LYS A 194 -27.71 26.67 -11.34
N ALA A 195 -27.80 27.53 -12.33
CA ALA A 195 -26.72 27.73 -13.30
C ALA A 195 -25.45 28.26 -12.63
N ARG A 196 -25.56 29.23 -11.70
CA ARG A 196 -24.43 29.77 -10.94
C ARG A 196 -23.82 28.74 -10.00
N SER A 197 -24.63 27.96 -9.30
CA SER A 197 -24.13 26.90 -8.42
C SER A 197 -23.32 25.85 -9.20
N GLU A 198 -23.67 25.52 -10.45
CA GLU A 198 -22.86 24.64 -11.29
C GLU A 198 -21.48 25.25 -11.64
N ASP A 199 -21.37 26.57 -11.76
CA ASP A 199 -20.07 27.22 -11.97
C ASP A 199 -19.22 27.17 -10.70
N TYR A 200 -19.80 27.40 -9.51
CA TYR A 200 -19.13 27.25 -8.22
C TYR A 200 -18.69 25.79 -7.97
N ARG A 201 -19.52 24.80 -8.35
CA ARG A 201 -19.16 23.38 -8.23
C ARG A 201 -17.89 23.00 -8.96
N LYS A 202 -17.61 23.57 -10.13
CA LYS A 202 -16.40 23.31 -10.94
C LYS A 202 -15.11 23.67 -10.21
N VAL A 203 -15.19 24.59 -9.24
CA VAL A 203 -14.05 25.08 -8.47
C VAL A 203 -14.12 24.68 -6.98
N ALA A 204 -15.14 23.93 -6.58
CA ALA A 204 -15.36 23.55 -5.18
C ALA A 204 -14.34 22.52 -4.66
N VAL A 205 -13.80 21.69 -5.56
CA VAL A 205 -12.76 20.71 -5.19
C VAL A 205 -11.43 21.46 -5.05
N PRO A 206 -10.83 21.50 -3.84
CA PRO A 206 -9.66 22.30 -3.57
C PRO A 206 -8.42 21.78 -4.31
N LYS A 207 -7.60 22.70 -4.80
CA LYS A 207 -6.29 22.45 -5.42
C LYS A 207 -5.16 22.88 -4.52
N THR A 208 -5.44 23.74 -3.57
CA THR A 208 -4.49 24.26 -2.58
C THR A 208 -5.12 24.26 -1.20
N ILE A 209 -4.31 24.34 -0.16
CA ILE A 209 -4.80 24.54 1.22
C ILE A 209 -5.59 25.85 1.35
N ASP A 210 -5.21 26.89 0.62
CA ASP A 210 -5.94 28.15 0.62
C ASP A 210 -7.37 27.98 0.11
N ASP A 211 -7.64 27.07 -0.82
CA ASP A 211 -9.00 26.77 -1.29
C ASP A 211 -9.85 26.16 -0.17
N ILE A 212 -9.27 25.26 0.66
CA ILE A 212 -9.96 24.71 1.84
C ILE A 212 -10.26 25.81 2.85
N LEU A 213 -9.29 26.68 3.13
CA LEU A 213 -9.47 27.80 4.06
C LEU A 213 -10.53 28.80 3.55
N ASN A 214 -10.55 29.08 2.26
CA ASN A 214 -11.59 29.92 1.64
C ASN A 214 -12.98 29.29 1.77
N LEU A 215 -13.10 27.99 1.52
CA LEU A 215 -14.36 27.30 1.70
C LEU A 215 -14.79 27.35 3.17
N ALA A 216 -13.90 27.11 4.12
CA ALA A 216 -14.18 27.19 5.55
C ALA A 216 -14.65 28.59 6.00
N ASN A 217 -14.16 29.65 5.36
CA ASN A 217 -14.56 31.04 5.65
C ASN A 217 -15.88 31.45 4.99
N THR A 218 -16.36 30.74 3.96
CA THR A 218 -17.49 31.14 3.14
C THR A 218 -18.66 30.17 3.15
N PHE A 219 -18.49 29.01 3.78
CA PHE A 219 -19.54 28.01 3.95
C PHE A 219 -20.21 28.17 5.32
N ASP A 220 -21.54 28.20 5.32
CA ASP A 220 -22.37 28.04 6.51
C ASP A 220 -22.92 26.60 6.48
N PRO A 221 -22.21 25.64 7.11
CA PRO A 221 -22.56 24.22 6.99
C PRO A 221 -23.75 23.86 7.89
N PRO A 222 -24.43 22.72 7.63
CA PRO A 222 -25.42 22.16 8.53
C PRO A 222 -24.84 21.91 9.93
N GLU A 223 -25.71 21.90 10.95
CA GLU A 223 -25.33 21.68 12.36
C GLU A 223 -24.64 20.36 12.63
N THR A 224 -24.77 19.36 11.72
CA THR A 224 -24.08 18.08 11.80
C THR A 224 -22.59 18.18 11.51
N VAL A 225 -22.16 19.21 10.76
CA VAL A 225 -20.74 19.40 10.41
C VAL A 225 -19.99 20.01 11.59
N GLU A 226 -19.08 19.26 12.16
CA GLU A 226 -18.24 19.70 13.29
C GLU A 226 -16.96 20.39 12.81
N ALA A 227 -16.41 19.99 11.65
CA ALA A 227 -15.24 20.61 11.06
C ALA A 227 -15.27 20.58 9.52
N ILE A 228 -14.71 21.62 8.90
CA ILE A 228 -14.56 21.65 7.43
C ILE A 228 -13.46 20.70 6.98
N PHE A 229 -12.34 20.67 7.69
CA PHE A 229 -11.23 19.79 7.39
C PHE A 229 -10.62 19.24 8.69
N LYS A 230 -10.55 17.90 8.76
CA LYS A 230 -9.92 17.19 9.87
C LYS A 230 -9.24 15.93 9.32
N TRP A 231 -8.05 15.62 9.82
CA TRP A 231 -7.32 14.41 9.49
C TRP A 231 -6.49 13.95 10.69
N ASP A 232 -5.89 12.79 10.60
CA ASP A 232 -4.96 12.31 11.62
C ASP A 232 -3.64 13.07 11.53
N VAL A 233 -3.50 14.11 12.35
CA VAL A 233 -2.30 14.94 12.45
C VAL A 233 -1.19 14.28 13.27
N SER A 234 -1.47 13.15 13.91
CA SER A 234 -0.50 12.44 14.74
C SER A 234 0.42 11.52 13.92
N ASP A 235 -0.03 11.07 12.75
CA ASP A 235 0.70 10.15 11.88
C ASP A 235 1.31 10.88 10.68
N ILE A 236 2.60 10.68 10.50
CA ILE A 236 3.38 11.28 9.41
C ILE A 236 2.90 10.84 8.03
N PHE A 237 2.29 9.65 7.90
CA PHE A 237 1.78 9.17 6.62
C PHE A 237 0.76 10.13 5.99
N TYR A 238 -0.08 10.77 6.82
CA TYR A 238 -1.05 11.78 6.39
C TYR A 238 -0.47 13.18 6.28
N ASN A 239 0.66 13.45 6.92
CA ASN A 239 1.25 14.78 7.01
C ASN A 239 2.35 15.04 5.98
N TYR A 240 3.05 14.00 5.54
CA TYR A 240 4.26 14.14 4.71
C TYR A 240 4.01 14.87 3.40
N TYR A 241 2.80 14.81 2.85
CA TYR A 241 2.47 15.46 1.59
C TYR A 241 2.76 16.98 1.56
N PHE A 242 2.71 17.64 2.73
CA PHE A 242 3.07 19.06 2.83
C PHE A 242 4.49 19.31 2.39
N THR A 243 5.41 18.41 2.68
CA THR A 243 6.85 18.61 2.49
C THR A 243 7.51 17.65 1.51
N GLY A 244 6.79 16.66 1.00
CA GLY A 244 7.35 15.53 0.26
C GLY A 244 8.10 15.87 -1.04
N ASN A 245 7.96 17.09 -1.58
CA ASN A 245 8.79 17.59 -2.68
C ASN A 245 10.10 18.21 -2.20
N TYR A 246 10.20 18.61 -0.94
CA TYR A 246 11.26 19.50 -0.46
C TYR A 246 12.05 18.88 0.70
N LEU A 247 11.51 17.84 1.32
CA LEU A 247 12.13 17.12 2.42
C LEU A 247 12.47 15.71 1.93
N LEU A 248 13.68 15.52 1.44
CA LEU A 248 14.10 14.32 0.74
C LEU A 248 15.38 13.74 1.33
N ALA A 249 15.41 12.42 1.48
CA ALA A 249 16.61 11.64 1.79
C ALA A 249 16.71 10.45 0.84
N GLY A 250 17.87 10.21 0.25
CA GLY A 250 18.11 9.04 -0.61
C GLY A 250 17.72 9.18 -2.08
N GLY A 251 17.17 10.32 -2.50
CA GLY A 251 16.71 10.54 -3.88
C GLY A 251 15.43 9.77 -4.22
N ASP A 252 15.08 9.68 -5.51
CA ASP A 252 13.85 9.01 -5.99
C ASP A 252 13.83 7.51 -5.66
N THR A 253 14.97 6.82 -5.74
CA THR A 253 15.12 5.41 -5.38
C THR A 253 15.26 5.18 -3.87
N GLY A 254 15.52 6.23 -3.09
CA GLY A 254 15.66 6.15 -1.63
C GLY A 254 16.93 5.43 -1.14
N ASP A 255 18.00 5.35 -1.97
CA ASP A 255 19.23 4.60 -1.67
C ASP A 255 20.54 5.37 -1.94
N ASP A 256 20.45 6.64 -2.35
CA ASP A 256 21.61 7.51 -2.57
C ASP A 256 21.91 8.35 -1.33
N LYS A 257 22.91 7.93 -0.55
CA LYS A 257 23.36 8.61 0.68
C LYS A 257 23.86 10.03 0.45
N THR A 258 24.16 10.42 -0.78
CA THR A 258 24.63 11.77 -1.12
C THR A 258 23.50 12.79 -1.24
N ILE A 259 22.27 12.32 -1.37
CA ILE A 259 21.08 13.17 -1.50
C ILE A 259 20.41 13.33 -0.13
N LEU A 260 20.59 14.50 0.44
CA LEU A 260 19.95 14.93 1.70
C LEU A 260 19.49 16.37 1.56
N HIS A 261 18.17 16.58 1.39
CA HIS A 261 17.51 17.86 1.26
C HIS A 261 16.47 17.97 2.38
N ILE A 262 16.80 18.60 3.50
CA ILE A 262 15.94 18.68 4.68
C ILE A 262 15.62 20.14 5.02
N ASN A 263 16.63 20.94 5.29
CA ASN A 263 16.48 22.33 5.72
C ASN A 263 16.51 23.27 4.53
N THR A 264 15.47 23.20 3.69
CA THR A 264 15.28 24.08 2.53
C THR A 264 14.27 25.18 2.84
N PRO A 265 14.36 26.36 2.19
CA PRO A 265 13.37 27.43 2.35
C PRO A 265 11.95 26.98 2.02
N GLU A 266 11.78 26.11 1.03
CA GLU A 266 10.50 25.56 0.59
C GLU A 266 9.93 24.56 1.63
N ALA A 267 10.76 23.69 2.19
CA ALA A 267 10.34 22.80 3.28
C ALA A 267 9.89 23.61 4.51
N ALA A 268 10.63 24.67 4.84
CA ALA A 268 10.25 25.58 5.93
C ALA A 268 8.91 26.29 5.64
N ALA A 269 8.71 26.78 4.43
CA ALA A 269 7.44 27.44 4.02
C ALA A 269 6.26 26.46 4.10
N CYS A 270 6.42 25.20 3.66
CA CYS A 270 5.39 24.18 3.76
C CYS A 270 5.05 23.84 5.22
N LEU A 271 6.05 23.74 6.10
CA LEU A 271 5.83 23.49 7.53
C LEU A 271 5.19 24.68 8.24
N GLU A 272 5.43 25.92 7.82
CA GLU A 272 4.71 27.08 8.35
C GLU A 272 3.22 27.05 7.93
N VAL A 273 2.90 26.61 6.71
CA VAL A 273 1.50 26.37 6.31
C VAL A 273 0.88 25.32 7.23
N TYR A 274 1.53 24.16 7.40
CA TYR A 274 1.05 23.08 8.28
C TYR A 274 0.83 23.55 9.71
N LYS A 275 1.79 24.27 10.29
CA LYS A 275 1.71 24.86 11.63
C LYS A 275 0.50 25.80 11.80
N ASN A 276 0.24 26.65 10.81
CA ASN A 276 -0.85 27.59 10.84
C ASN A 276 -2.22 26.90 10.81
N LEU A 277 -2.34 25.71 10.22
CA LEU A 277 -3.58 24.95 10.20
C LEU A 277 -4.04 24.54 11.60
N ASN A 278 -3.13 24.31 12.56
CA ASN A 278 -3.51 24.03 13.93
C ASN A 278 -4.30 25.18 14.56
N GLN A 279 -3.89 26.42 14.30
CA GLN A 279 -4.60 27.60 14.82
C GLN A 279 -5.99 27.78 14.19
N PHE A 280 -6.20 27.23 13.01
CA PHE A 280 -7.43 27.33 12.26
C PHE A 280 -8.43 26.21 12.58
N PHE A 281 -7.95 24.95 12.62
CA PHE A 281 -8.82 23.77 12.76
C PHE A 281 -8.87 23.18 14.17
N TYR A 282 -7.93 23.52 15.05
CA TYR A 282 -7.89 23.10 16.47
C TYR A 282 -7.95 21.57 16.65
N ILE A 283 -7.20 20.79 15.86
CA ILE A 283 -7.15 19.34 15.96
C ILE A 283 -6.22 18.93 17.11
N GLU A 284 -6.73 18.16 18.07
CA GLU A 284 -5.96 17.66 19.21
C GLU A 284 -5.14 16.44 18.78
N SER A 285 -3.83 16.61 18.60
CA SER A 285 -2.93 15.56 18.11
C SER A 285 -2.81 14.34 19.04
N ASP A 286 -3.09 14.51 20.35
CA ASP A 286 -2.95 13.43 21.33
C ASP A 286 -4.12 12.44 21.33
N THR A 287 -5.25 12.79 20.72
CA THR A 287 -6.49 12.00 20.75
C THR A 287 -7.04 11.64 19.39
N VAL A 288 -6.58 12.30 18.33
CA VAL A 288 -7.01 12.01 16.97
C VAL A 288 -6.39 10.69 16.50
N THR A 289 -7.19 9.88 15.80
CA THR A 289 -6.73 8.68 15.09
C THR A 289 -7.40 8.62 13.73
N TYR A 290 -6.79 7.92 12.78
CA TYR A 290 -7.36 7.73 11.45
C TYR A 290 -8.77 7.15 11.50
N GLU A 291 -8.98 6.11 12.31
CA GLU A 291 -10.29 5.45 12.44
C GLU A 291 -11.35 6.43 12.96
N SER A 292 -10.99 7.28 13.96
CA SER A 292 -11.92 8.26 14.51
C SER A 292 -12.29 9.33 13.49
N VAL A 293 -11.33 9.76 12.67
CA VAL A 293 -11.55 10.76 11.63
C VAL A 293 -12.39 10.20 10.47
N LEU A 294 -12.10 8.97 10.03
CA LEU A 294 -12.88 8.32 8.99
C LEU A 294 -14.33 8.07 9.45
N GLN A 295 -14.52 7.71 10.73
CA GLN A 295 -15.87 7.58 11.30
C GLN A 295 -16.58 8.93 11.34
N ASP A 296 -15.91 10.03 11.75
CA ASP A 296 -16.50 11.37 11.71
C ASP A 296 -16.92 11.77 10.28
N PHE A 297 -16.15 11.37 9.27
CA PHE A 297 -16.52 11.59 7.86
C PHE A 297 -17.75 10.76 7.47
N ILE A 298 -17.83 9.50 7.85
CA ILE A 298 -18.99 8.62 7.64
C ILE A 298 -20.23 9.17 8.36
N ASP A 299 -20.08 9.70 9.56
CA ASP A 299 -21.16 10.34 10.34
C ASP A 299 -21.63 11.68 9.73
N GLY A 300 -20.97 12.18 8.66
CA GLY A 300 -21.29 13.46 8.02
C GLY A 300 -20.81 14.69 8.79
N LYS A 301 -19.89 14.52 9.73
CA LYS A 301 -19.36 15.62 10.56
C LYS A 301 -18.26 16.42 9.88
N LEU A 302 -17.72 15.90 8.75
CA LEU A 302 -16.60 16.52 8.02
C LEU A 302 -16.98 16.81 6.57
N VAL A 303 -16.43 17.91 6.03
CA VAL A 303 -16.50 18.21 4.59
C VAL A 303 -15.33 17.57 3.86
N PHE A 304 -14.11 17.67 4.41
CA PHE A 304 -12.89 17.09 3.87
C PHE A 304 -12.15 16.27 4.92
N THR A 305 -11.50 15.20 4.46
CA THR A 305 -10.51 14.45 5.25
C THR A 305 -9.43 13.88 4.37
N ILE A 306 -8.32 13.44 4.97
CA ILE A 306 -7.27 12.66 4.29
C ILE A 306 -7.48 11.20 4.64
N ALA A 307 -7.49 10.34 3.64
CA ALA A 307 -7.70 8.91 3.85
C ALA A 307 -6.80 8.05 2.97
N THR A 308 -6.64 6.80 3.37
CA THR A 308 -5.95 5.73 2.64
C THR A 308 -6.90 4.91 1.79
N THR A 309 -6.37 4.00 0.99
CA THR A 309 -7.13 3.19 0.01
C THR A 309 -8.24 2.32 0.64
N ASP A 310 -8.11 1.96 1.92
CA ASP A 310 -9.09 1.17 2.69
C ASP A 310 -10.41 1.92 2.92
N ALA A 311 -10.40 3.27 2.92
CA ALA A 311 -11.60 4.07 3.04
C ALA A 311 -12.66 3.76 1.97
N ALA A 312 -12.22 3.36 0.76
CA ALA A 312 -13.14 3.02 -0.31
C ALA A 312 -14.07 1.86 0.07
N ALA A 313 -13.55 0.80 0.68
CA ALA A 313 -14.35 -0.34 1.13
C ALA A 313 -15.25 0.03 2.32
N GLN A 314 -14.75 0.84 3.27
CA GLN A 314 -15.51 1.26 4.44
C GLN A 314 -16.68 2.19 4.06
N LEU A 315 -16.46 3.13 3.15
CA LEU A 315 -17.50 4.03 2.65
C LEU A 315 -18.56 3.27 1.81
N ALA A 316 -18.12 2.31 0.99
CA ALA A 316 -19.05 1.47 0.23
C ALA A 316 -19.94 0.64 1.17
N ALA A 317 -19.37 0.04 2.21
CA ALA A 317 -20.12 -0.71 3.23
C ALA A 317 -21.11 0.20 3.99
N ALA A 318 -20.69 1.39 4.42
CA ALA A 318 -21.54 2.35 5.12
C ALA A 318 -22.71 2.84 4.23
N LYS A 319 -22.48 2.99 2.91
CA LYS A 319 -23.56 3.30 1.96
C LYS A 319 -24.55 2.14 1.82
N GLU A 320 -24.07 0.91 1.70
CA GLU A 320 -24.94 -0.27 1.58
C GLU A 320 -25.79 -0.48 2.83
N GLU A 321 -25.24 -0.23 4.02
CA GLU A 321 -25.94 -0.28 5.29
C GLU A 321 -26.90 0.91 5.52
N GLY A 322 -26.79 1.97 4.71
CA GLY A 322 -27.59 3.19 4.82
C GLY A 322 -27.16 4.12 5.97
N SER A 323 -26.01 3.90 6.57
CA SER A 323 -25.43 4.75 7.62
C SER A 323 -24.74 6.00 7.06
N PHE A 324 -24.38 6.00 5.77
CA PHE A 324 -23.77 7.13 5.07
C PHE A 324 -24.67 7.63 3.91
N PRO A 325 -25.58 8.58 4.16
CA PRO A 325 -26.55 9.05 3.15
C PRO A 325 -25.97 10.07 2.15
N TYR A 326 -24.72 10.47 2.32
CA TYR A 326 -24.10 11.54 1.54
C TYR A 326 -23.49 11.02 0.24
N GLU A 327 -23.35 11.90 -0.78
CA GLU A 327 -22.49 11.68 -1.91
C GLU A 327 -21.05 12.07 -1.56
N TYR A 328 -20.08 11.33 -2.05
CA TYR A 328 -18.66 11.57 -1.78
C TYR A 328 -17.81 11.28 -3.01
N ALA A 329 -16.61 11.84 -3.03
CA ALA A 329 -15.58 11.50 -3.98
C ALA A 329 -14.18 11.76 -3.40
N ALA A 330 -13.15 11.42 -4.16
CA ALA A 330 -11.77 11.75 -3.83
C ALA A 330 -11.19 12.76 -4.82
N ALA A 331 -10.16 13.46 -4.39
CA ALA A 331 -9.31 14.31 -5.20
C ALA A 331 -7.84 14.05 -4.87
N LEU A 332 -6.95 14.45 -5.76
CA LEU A 332 -5.52 14.51 -5.46
C LEU A 332 -5.30 15.43 -4.26
N MET A 333 -4.25 15.15 -3.48
CA MET A 333 -3.90 16.00 -2.35
C MET A 333 -3.64 17.42 -2.82
N PRO A 334 -4.19 18.43 -2.10
CA PRO A 334 -4.01 19.83 -2.47
C PRO A 334 -2.58 20.28 -2.20
N ASP A 335 -2.08 21.16 -3.05
CA ASP A 335 -0.78 21.80 -2.83
C ASP A 335 -0.80 22.65 -1.54
N PRO A 336 0.31 22.73 -0.78
CA PRO A 336 0.39 23.58 0.41
C PRO A 336 0.13 25.05 0.13
N GLY A 337 0.44 25.50 -1.09
CA GLY A 337 0.18 26.87 -1.55
C GLY A 337 0.36 27.01 -3.06
N PRO A 338 0.09 28.19 -3.63
CA PRO A 338 0.15 28.37 -5.09
C PRO A 338 1.52 28.08 -5.71
N GLU A 339 2.60 28.42 -5.00
CA GLU A 339 3.99 28.22 -5.43
C GLU A 339 4.66 26.99 -4.78
N LEU A 340 3.97 26.33 -3.86
CA LEU A 340 4.45 25.17 -3.14
C LEU A 340 3.71 23.91 -3.63
N LYS A 341 4.47 22.85 -3.93
CA LYS A 341 3.89 21.61 -4.44
C LYS A 341 3.89 20.52 -3.36
N GLY A 342 2.72 19.92 -3.16
CA GLY A 342 2.58 18.76 -2.32
C GLY A 342 3.05 17.48 -3.03
N ARG A 343 3.55 16.51 -2.24
CA ARG A 343 3.89 15.18 -2.73
C ARG A 343 3.65 14.15 -1.63
N SER A 344 2.70 13.27 -1.84
CA SER A 344 2.29 12.28 -0.86
C SER A 344 3.36 11.21 -0.66
N LEU A 345 3.35 10.61 0.51
CA LEU A 345 4.13 9.42 0.77
C LEU A 345 3.40 8.19 0.22
N SER A 346 4.17 7.19 -0.19
CA SER A 346 3.63 5.89 -0.53
C SER A 346 4.48 4.75 0.03
N VAL A 347 3.82 3.65 0.27
CA VAL A 347 4.44 2.35 0.56
C VAL A 347 4.11 1.40 -0.58
N THR A 348 5.11 0.69 -1.07
CA THR A 348 4.93 -0.35 -2.07
C THR A 348 5.19 -1.72 -1.44
N GLY A 349 4.18 -2.58 -1.47
CA GLY A 349 4.33 -3.98 -1.10
C GLY A 349 5.02 -4.76 -2.21
N VAL A 350 6.05 -5.50 -1.88
CA VAL A 350 6.98 -6.13 -2.81
C VAL A 350 7.05 -7.63 -2.58
N ALA A 351 6.94 -8.41 -3.64
CA ALA A 351 7.26 -9.85 -3.63
C ALA A 351 8.74 -10.02 -3.97
N VAL A 352 9.50 -10.58 -3.03
CA VAL A 352 10.96 -10.75 -3.10
C VAL A 352 11.30 -12.22 -3.24
N VAL A 353 12.20 -12.53 -4.15
CA VAL A 353 12.75 -13.88 -4.30
C VAL A 353 13.95 -14.06 -3.36
N ASN A 354 13.88 -15.07 -2.50
CA ASN A 354 14.94 -15.35 -1.55
C ASN A 354 16.26 -15.70 -2.25
N GLY A 355 17.33 -14.99 -1.89
CA GLY A 355 18.66 -15.21 -2.44
C GLY A 355 19.21 -16.62 -2.19
N TYR A 356 18.71 -17.32 -1.18
CA TYR A 356 19.10 -18.69 -0.81
C TYR A 356 18.09 -19.75 -1.31
N SER A 357 17.03 -19.37 -2.04
CA SER A 357 16.12 -20.35 -2.63
C SER A 357 16.83 -21.27 -3.60
N GLU A 358 16.53 -22.56 -3.52
CA GLU A 358 16.95 -23.57 -4.50
C GLU A 358 16.06 -23.56 -5.75
N HIS A 359 14.88 -22.89 -5.67
CA HIS A 359 13.84 -22.84 -6.71
C HIS A 359 13.71 -21.46 -7.35
N LYS A 360 14.82 -20.73 -7.56
CA LYS A 360 14.82 -19.30 -7.99
C LYS A 360 13.98 -19.02 -9.23
N GLU A 361 14.04 -19.89 -10.24
CA GLU A 361 13.25 -19.68 -11.47
C GLU A 361 11.75 -19.78 -11.19
N LEU A 362 11.33 -20.79 -10.44
CA LEU A 362 9.93 -20.98 -10.06
C LEU A 362 9.46 -19.84 -9.14
N ALA A 363 10.30 -19.40 -8.20
CA ALA A 363 10.04 -18.28 -7.30
C ALA A 363 9.85 -16.97 -8.07
N ASN A 364 10.70 -16.67 -9.06
CA ASN A 364 10.53 -15.49 -9.93
C ASN A 364 9.23 -15.56 -10.73
N LYS A 365 8.89 -16.73 -11.30
CA LYS A 365 7.61 -16.90 -12.02
C LYS A 365 6.40 -16.68 -11.12
N PHE A 366 6.43 -17.18 -9.88
CA PHE A 366 5.33 -16.99 -8.94
C PHE A 366 5.24 -15.53 -8.44
N ALA A 367 6.36 -14.88 -8.14
CA ALA A 367 6.38 -13.47 -7.76
C ALA A 367 5.87 -12.57 -8.91
N ALA A 368 6.28 -12.85 -10.14
CA ALA A 368 5.76 -12.19 -11.34
C ALA A 368 4.26 -12.45 -11.54
N TYR A 369 3.78 -13.66 -11.29
CA TYR A 369 2.36 -14.00 -11.35
C TYR A 369 1.52 -13.18 -10.36
N LEU A 370 1.98 -13.02 -9.12
CA LEU A 370 1.31 -12.16 -8.13
C LEU A 370 1.21 -10.71 -8.60
N ALA A 371 2.29 -10.14 -9.12
CA ALA A 371 2.34 -8.75 -9.55
C ALA A 371 1.70 -8.49 -10.94
N GLY A 372 1.54 -9.54 -11.73
CA GLY A 372 1.07 -9.51 -13.12
C GLY A 372 -0.32 -10.10 -13.30
N GLU A 373 -0.38 -11.34 -13.73
CA GLU A 373 -1.60 -12.02 -14.17
C GLU A 373 -2.66 -12.11 -13.06
N TYR A 374 -2.23 -12.38 -11.81
CA TYR A 374 -3.15 -12.54 -10.69
C TYR A 374 -3.51 -11.22 -9.98
N ALA A 375 -2.81 -10.12 -10.30
CA ALA A 375 -2.95 -8.82 -9.64
C ALA A 375 -4.39 -8.28 -9.62
N GLY A 376 -5.20 -8.59 -10.63
CA GLY A 376 -6.61 -8.18 -10.72
C GLY A 376 -7.51 -8.72 -9.59
N ASN A 377 -7.06 -9.74 -8.85
CA ASN A 377 -7.80 -10.31 -7.72
C ASN A 377 -7.46 -9.65 -6.37
N LEU A 378 -6.46 -8.77 -6.34
CA LEU A 378 -5.86 -8.27 -5.11
C LEU A 378 -6.85 -7.45 -4.29
N TYR A 379 -7.52 -6.47 -4.91
CA TYR A 379 -8.47 -5.60 -4.19
C TYR A 379 -9.62 -6.41 -3.57
N ASN A 380 -10.25 -7.27 -4.35
CA ASN A 380 -11.40 -8.06 -3.89
C ASN A 380 -11.04 -9.08 -2.78
N ARG A 381 -9.77 -9.51 -2.69
CA ARG A 381 -9.35 -10.55 -1.75
C ARG A 381 -8.57 -10.01 -0.55
N ALA A 382 -7.88 -8.90 -0.70
CA ALA A 382 -7.02 -8.34 0.33
C ALA A 382 -7.36 -6.89 0.69
N GLY A 383 -8.25 -6.24 -0.06
CA GLY A 383 -8.51 -4.80 0.10
C GLY A 383 -7.34 -3.90 -0.30
N LYS A 384 -6.28 -4.48 -0.90
CA LYS A 384 -5.08 -3.74 -1.32
C LYS A 384 -5.17 -3.35 -2.80
N CYS A 385 -4.63 -2.21 -3.16
CA CYS A 385 -4.65 -1.70 -4.53
C CYS A 385 -3.45 -2.22 -5.32
N PRO A 386 -3.67 -2.92 -6.46
CA PRO A 386 -2.58 -3.40 -7.29
C PRO A 386 -1.82 -2.25 -7.96
N VAL A 387 -0.50 -2.44 -8.11
CA VAL A 387 0.38 -1.45 -8.76
C VAL A 387 0.30 -1.52 -10.30
N ASN A 388 -0.09 -2.66 -10.84
CA ASN A 388 -0.05 -2.94 -12.28
C ASN A 388 -1.08 -2.13 -13.07
N TYR A 389 -0.63 -1.37 -14.08
CA TYR A 389 -1.50 -0.59 -14.98
C TYR A 389 -2.59 -1.39 -15.69
N ASN A 390 -2.31 -2.67 -15.99
CA ASN A 390 -3.22 -3.52 -16.75
C ASN A 390 -4.41 -4.02 -15.90
N VAL A 391 -4.41 -3.71 -14.60
CA VAL A 391 -5.55 -3.99 -13.72
C VAL A 391 -6.55 -2.85 -13.82
N ILE A 392 -7.73 -3.17 -14.36
CA ILE A 392 -8.83 -2.21 -14.47
C ILE A 392 -9.37 -1.93 -13.07
N GLN A 393 -9.25 -0.70 -12.61
CA GLN A 393 -9.92 -0.23 -11.40
C GLN A 393 -11.39 0.00 -11.73
N THR A 394 -12.28 -0.71 -11.04
CA THR A 394 -13.74 -0.57 -11.23
C THR A 394 -14.34 0.52 -10.35
N GLU A 395 -13.63 0.89 -9.27
CA GLU A 395 -14.07 1.91 -8.31
C GLU A 395 -13.41 3.26 -8.65
N PRO A 396 -14.23 4.30 -9.01
CA PRO A 396 -13.68 5.61 -9.37
C PRO A 396 -12.80 6.25 -8.28
N LEU A 397 -13.09 5.94 -7.02
CA LEU A 397 -12.31 6.42 -5.88
C LEU A 397 -10.86 5.90 -5.96
N LEU A 398 -10.68 4.63 -6.31
CA LEU A 398 -9.35 4.01 -6.40
C LEU A 398 -8.49 4.57 -7.55
N ASP A 399 -9.12 5.05 -8.63
CA ASP A 399 -8.39 5.74 -9.71
C ASP A 399 -7.68 7.00 -9.19
N VAL A 400 -8.30 7.75 -8.29
CA VAL A 400 -7.69 8.94 -7.69
C VAL A 400 -6.49 8.56 -6.81
N PHE A 401 -6.61 7.50 -5.99
CA PHE A 401 -5.49 6.99 -5.21
C PHE A 401 -4.35 6.52 -6.10
N TYR A 402 -4.66 5.87 -7.22
CA TYR A 402 -3.64 5.44 -8.17
C TYR A 402 -2.88 6.62 -8.77
N ARG A 403 -3.59 7.66 -9.20
CA ARG A 403 -2.97 8.90 -9.72
C ARG A 403 -2.17 9.64 -8.65
N GLU A 404 -2.58 9.57 -7.39
CA GLU A 404 -1.79 10.11 -6.29
C GLU A 404 -0.52 9.29 -6.05
N TYR A 405 -0.61 7.95 -6.14
CA TYR A 405 0.54 7.06 -6.07
C TYR A 405 1.57 7.34 -7.17
N GLU A 406 1.14 7.54 -8.42
CA GLU A 406 2.05 7.84 -9.55
C GLU A 406 2.93 9.08 -9.32
N ARG A 407 2.44 10.06 -8.55
CA ARG A 407 3.16 11.30 -8.23
C ARG A 407 3.79 11.29 -6.83
N SER A 408 3.61 10.23 -6.08
CA SER A 408 4.12 10.10 -4.71
C SER A 408 5.63 9.89 -4.64
N ILE A 409 6.13 9.78 -3.42
CA ILE A 409 7.49 9.38 -3.11
C ILE A 409 7.47 8.23 -2.12
N SER A 410 8.37 7.27 -2.31
CA SER A 410 8.57 6.18 -1.35
C SER A 410 9.50 6.59 -0.21
N LEU A 411 9.37 5.92 0.94
CA LEU A 411 10.34 6.04 2.03
C LEU A 411 11.75 5.63 1.57
N PRO A 412 12.79 6.28 2.12
CA PRO A 412 14.17 5.86 1.91
C PRO A 412 14.37 4.41 2.36
N LYS A 413 15.16 3.65 1.59
CA LYS A 413 15.48 2.25 1.88
C LYS A 413 16.74 2.08 2.74
N MET A 414 17.54 3.14 2.89
CA MET A 414 18.82 3.12 3.58
C MET A 414 18.67 2.72 5.04
N MET A 415 19.47 1.76 5.49
CA MET A 415 19.47 1.31 6.89
C MET A 415 19.78 2.45 7.88
N GLU A 416 20.63 3.39 7.49
CA GLU A 416 20.98 4.57 8.25
C GLU A 416 19.78 5.50 8.49
N THR A 417 18.78 5.43 7.60
CA THR A 417 17.53 6.19 7.70
C THR A 417 16.38 5.37 8.31
N SER A 418 16.66 4.22 8.92
CA SER A 418 15.63 3.36 9.54
C SER A 418 14.76 4.07 10.59
N ASN A 419 15.32 5.10 11.24
CA ASN A 419 14.59 5.93 12.20
C ASN A 419 14.01 7.22 11.57
N PHE A 420 14.12 7.38 10.24
CA PHE A 420 13.70 8.61 9.56
C PHE A 420 12.21 8.88 9.76
N TRP A 421 11.39 7.84 9.68
CA TRP A 421 9.95 7.93 9.93
C TRP A 421 9.65 8.52 11.30
N MET A 422 10.19 7.93 12.36
CA MET A 422 10.01 8.41 13.73
C MET A 422 10.54 9.83 13.92
N GLN A 423 11.65 10.18 13.27
CA GLN A 423 12.20 11.54 13.32
C GLN A 423 11.28 12.56 12.65
N LEU A 424 10.62 12.17 11.56
CA LEU A 424 9.61 13.00 10.90
C LEU A 424 8.36 13.16 11.78
N GLU A 425 7.87 12.09 12.41
CA GLU A 425 6.74 12.20 13.36
C GLU A 425 7.04 13.19 14.47
N ILE A 426 8.24 13.12 15.07
CA ILE A 426 8.69 14.05 16.09
C ILE A 426 8.75 15.48 15.54
N LEU A 427 9.28 15.68 14.33
CA LEU A 427 9.35 16.99 13.70
C LEU A 427 7.96 17.58 13.48
N PHE A 428 7.06 16.83 12.84
CA PHE A 428 5.70 17.28 12.52
C PHE A 428 4.90 17.54 13.80
N SER A 429 4.99 16.67 14.81
CA SER A 429 4.37 16.90 16.12
C SER A 429 4.87 18.17 16.81
N LYS A 430 6.19 18.42 16.81
CA LYS A 430 6.75 19.67 17.37
C LYS A 430 6.25 20.90 16.62
N VAL A 431 6.23 20.85 15.29
CA VAL A 431 5.76 21.96 14.44
C VAL A 431 4.29 22.23 14.67
N TRP A 432 3.45 21.18 14.70
CA TRP A 432 2.02 21.29 15.00
C TRP A 432 1.78 21.99 16.35
N ASN A 433 2.58 21.65 17.35
CA ASN A 433 2.51 22.25 18.70
C ASN A 433 3.26 23.57 18.82
N GLY A 434 3.61 24.23 17.71
CA GLY A 434 4.09 25.62 17.67
C GLY A 434 5.59 25.81 17.77
N ALA A 435 6.41 24.74 17.63
CA ALA A 435 7.86 24.89 17.61
C ALA A 435 8.33 25.79 16.46
N ASP A 436 9.53 26.35 16.61
CA ASP A 436 10.19 27.12 15.55
C ASP A 436 10.66 26.20 14.42
N VAL A 437 10.10 26.39 13.21
CA VAL A 437 10.32 25.53 12.05
C VAL A 437 11.77 25.45 11.65
N ALA A 438 12.47 26.60 11.61
CA ALA A 438 13.87 26.64 11.20
C ALA A 438 14.78 25.85 12.17
N THR A 439 14.49 25.95 13.47
CA THR A 439 15.22 25.22 14.51
C THR A 439 15.04 23.70 14.37
N VAL A 440 13.80 23.22 14.19
CA VAL A 440 13.55 21.77 14.14
C VAL A 440 14.04 21.15 12.84
N LEU A 441 13.98 21.86 11.70
CA LEU A 441 14.56 21.41 10.44
C LEU A 441 16.08 21.30 10.50
N ALA A 442 16.76 22.31 11.09
CA ALA A 442 18.20 22.27 11.25
C ALA A 442 18.65 21.10 12.16
N GLN A 443 17.89 20.82 13.23
CA GLN A 443 18.15 19.67 14.10
C GLN A 443 17.99 18.33 13.35
N LEU A 444 16.93 18.18 12.55
CA LEU A 444 16.71 16.96 11.77
C LEU A 444 17.83 16.76 10.74
N GLU A 445 18.21 17.80 10.00
CA GLU A 445 19.30 17.72 9.02
C GLU A 445 20.61 17.27 9.66
N GLU A 446 21.01 17.86 10.81
CA GLU A 446 22.23 17.50 11.52
C GLU A 446 22.20 16.04 12.02
N GLN A 447 21.05 15.59 12.54
CA GLN A 447 20.88 14.20 12.97
C GLN A 447 21.05 13.22 11.80
N LEU A 448 20.39 13.47 10.67
CA LEU A 448 20.49 12.61 9.49
C LEU A 448 21.88 12.64 8.87
N ARG A 449 22.52 13.80 8.80
CA ARG A 449 23.90 13.93 8.32
C ARG A 449 24.86 13.08 9.14
N THR A 450 24.73 13.12 10.46
CA THR A 450 25.55 12.30 11.37
C THR A 450 25.31 10.79 11.21
N GLN A 451 24.09 10.39 10.84
CA GLN A 451 23.76 8.98 10.60
C GLN A 451 24.28 8.45 9.26
N LEU A 452 24.40 9.33 8.25
CA LEU A 452 24.87 8.98 6.90
C LEU A 452 26.42 8.98 6.78
N GLU A 453 27.14 9.63 7.70
CA GLU A 453 28.61 9.60 7.82
C GLU A 453 29.11 8.26 8.38
#